data_7106e18817df8cea24102591d710fb67
#
_entry.id   7106e18817df8cea24102591d710fb67
#
_cell.length_a   1.000
_cell.length_b   1.000
_cell.length_c   1.000
_cell.angle_alpha   90.00
_cell.angle_beta   90.00
_cell.angle_gamma   90.00
#
_symmetry.space_group_name_H-M   'P 1'
#
loop_
_entity.id
_entity.type
_entity.pdbx_description
1 polymer ?
#
loop_
_entity_poly.entity_id
_entity_poly.type
_entity_poly.pdbx_seq_one_letter_code
_entity_poly.pdbx_strand_id
1 'polypeptide(L)'
;MDWENDGYRIKNYRNPDGSLRSRPQNIQYLYKAGVSWGKVGQGASSFRYRSEGFGFNDAAPTLFGEEWKPLIASLNSKIFKELLKIQGETLNVTTGLVENLPLLGYWHDENQKIVEKIVDENICDSQNDWNSFETSWDFKRHPLV
;
A
#
# COMPACT_ATOMS: atom_id res chain seq x y z
N MET A 1 -2.20 15.43 -10.89
CA MET A 1 -2.47 16.26 -9.68
C MET A 1 -1.44 17.39 -9.69
N ASP A 2 -1.86 18.63 -9.55
CA ASP A 2 -0.94 19.78 -9.49
C ASP A 2 -0.35 19.84 -8.08
N TRP A 3 0.91 19.39 -7.95
CA TRP A 3 1.65 19.38 -6.67
C TRP A 3 2.82 20.38 -6.65
N GLU A 4 2.82 21.35 -7.58
CA GLU A 4 3.81 22.40 -7.62
C GLU A 4 3.86 23.17 -6.29
N ASN A 5 5.06 23.53 -5.86
CA ASN A 5 5.30 24.21 -4.58
C ASN A 5 4.67 23.46 -3.38
N ASP A 6 4.90 22.16 -3.29
CA ASP A 6 4.36 21.28 -2.24
C ASP A 6 2.82 21.36 -2.14
N GLY A 7 2.16 21.46 -3.28
CA GLY A 7 0.70 21.47 -3.37
C GLY A 7 0.05 22.76 -2.83
N TYR A 8 0.76 23.88 -2.85
CA TYR A 8 0.26 25.15 -2.33
C TYR A 8 -1.12 25.51 -2.87
N ARG A 9 -1.36 25.35 -4.17
CA ARG A 9 -2.65 25.66 -4.79
C ARG A 9 -3.77 24.77 -4.28
N ILE A 10 -3.49 23.47 -4.11
CA ILE A 10 -4.49 22.51 -3.59
C ILE A 10 -4.81 22.82 -2.13
N LYS A 11 -3.78 23.08 -1.31
CA LYS A 11 -3.93 23.37 0.12
C LYS A 11 -4.69 24.69 0.37
N ASN A 12 -4.61 25.63 -0.55
CA ASN A 12 -5.19 26.96 -0.43
C ASN A 12 -6.37 27.22 -1.37
N TYR A 13 -6.88 26.19 -2.06
CA TYR A 13 -8.02 26.35 -2.97
C TYR A 13 -9.31 26.61 -2.19
N ARG A 14 -9.89 27.79 -2.40
CA ARG A 14 -11.05 28.26 -1.65
C ARG A 14 -12.25 28.49 -2.54
N ASN A 15 -13.42 28.34 -1.96
CA ASN A 15 -14.69 28.78 -2.53
C ASN A 15 -14.83 30.30 -2.45
N PRO A 16 -15.78 30.90 -3.20
CA PRO A 16 -16.07 32.35 -3.11
C PRO A 16 -16.45 32.85 -1.70
N ASP A 17 -16.97 31.94 -0.85
CA ASP A 17 -17.33 32.21 0.55
C ASP A 17 -16.14 32.14 1.51
N GLY A 18 -14.93 31.89 0.99
CA GLY A 18 -13.70 31.76 1.78
C GLY A 18 -13.46 30.37 2.39
N SER A 19 -14.41 29.45 2.31
CA SER A 19 -14.23 28.07 2.79
C SER A 19 -13.23 27.29 1.93
N LEU A 20 -12.53 26.32 2.53
CA LEU A 20 -11.63 25.45 1.77
C LEU A 20 -12.43 24.52 0.85
N ARG A 21 -12.16 24.61 -0.45
CA ARG A 21 -12.76 23.73 -1.46
C ARG A 21 -12.08 22.37 -1.57
N SER A 22 -10.81 22.31 -1.21
CA SER A 22 -10.00 21.09 -1.20
C SER A 22 -9.52 20.80 0.22
N ARG A 23 -9.66 19.56 0.65
CA ARG A 23 -9.20 19.09 1.96
C ARG A 23 -8.21 17.93 1.78
N PRO A 24 -6.96 18.19 1.39
CA PRO A 24 -5.96 17.14 1.35
C PRO A 24 -5.73 16.64 2.79
N GLN A 25 -6.09 15.37 3.03
CA GLN A 25 -5.91 14.74 4.33
C GLN A 25 -4.59 13.98 4.36
N ASN A 26 -4.02 13.83 5.57
CA ASN A 26 -2.84 13.00 5.81
C ASN A 26 -1.63 13.35 4.93
N ILE A 27 -1.48 14.64 4.61
CA ILE A 27 -0.40 15.14 3.73
C ILE A 27 1.01 14.80 4.25
N GLN A 28 1.17 14.65 5.56
CA GLN A 28 2.44 14.25 6.20
C GLN A 28 2.90 12.83 5.81
N TYR A 29 2.01 12.01 5.24
CA TYR A 29 2.29 10.67 4.76
C TYR A 29 2.43 10.57 3.24
N LEU A 30 2.15 11.65 2.52
CA LEU A 30 2.33 11.66 1.06
C LEU A 30 3.79 11.40 0.72
N TYR A 31 3.98 10.61 -0.32
CA TYR A 31 5.28 10.20 -0.85
C TYR A 31 6.14 9.31 0.04
N LYS A 32 5.67 8.93 1.24
CA LYS A 32 6.35 7.94 2.09
C LYS A 32 6.07 6.52 1.61
N ALA A 33 7.04 5.64 1.83
CA ALA A 33 6.86 4.21 1.60
C ALA A 33 5.83 3.61 2.55
N GLY A 34 5.18 2.52 2.12
CA GLY A 34 4.19 1.84 2.94
C GLY A 34 3.61 0.59 2.29
N VAL A 35 2.63 0.00 2.94
CA VAL A 35 1.88 -1.16 2.44
C VAL A 35 0.53 -0.71 1.92
N SER A 36 0.27 -0.90 0.64
CA SER A 36 -0.94 -0.45 -0.04
C SER A 36 -1.76 -1.64 -0.57
N TRP A 37 -3.07 -1.43 -0.72
CA TRP A 37 -3.98 -2.41 -1.32
C TRP A 37 -5.08 -1.72 -2.12
N GLY A 38 -5.74 -2.47 -3.00
CA GLY A 38 -6.95 -1.98 -3.67
C GLY A 38 -8.15 -2.07 -2.72
N LYS A 39 -8.84 -0.96 -2.48
CA LYS A 39 -10.04 -0.92 -1.64
C LYS A 39 -11.16 -1.77 -2.21
N VAL A 40 -11.31 -1.79 -3.53
CA VAL A 40 -12.34 -2.53 -4.26
C VAL A 40 -11.67 -3.57 -5.14
N GLY A 41 -12.11 -4.81 -5.05
CA GLY A 41 -11.59 -5.88 -5.90
C GLY A 41 -12.49 -7.11 -5.91
N GLN A 42 -12.45 -7.87 -7.00
CA GLN A 42 -13.03 -9.21 -7.07
C GLN A 42 -11.95 -10.22 -6.71
N GLY A 43 -12.16 -10.98 -5.63
CA GLY A 43 -11.24 -12.01 -5.16
C GLY A 43 -10.44 -11.61 -3.91
N ALA A 44 -9.37 -12.37 -3.64
CA ALA A 44 -8.54 -12.12 -2.47
C ALA A 44 -7.74 -10.83 -2.61
N SER A 45 -7.88 -9.93 -1.65
CA SER A 45 -7.06 -8.71 -1.58
C SER A 45 -5.58 -9.06 -1.50
N SER A 46 -4.76 -8.33 -2.24
CA SER A 46 -3.31 -8.41 -2.15
C SER A 46 -2.74 -7.11 -1.62
N PHE A 47 -1.88 -7.23 -0.63
CA PHE A 47 -1.16 -6.12 -0.03
C PHE A 47 0.22 -6.03 -0.68
N ARG A 48 0.61 -4.84 -1.10
CA ARG A 48 1.83 -4.61 -1.87
C ARG A 48 2.68 -3.53 -1.22
N TYR A 49 3.99 -3.73 -1.26
CA TYR A 49 4.91 -2.67 -0.91
C TYR A 49 4.80 -1.54 -1.95
N ARG A 50 4.73 -0.33 -1.46
CA ARG A 50 4.78 0.88 -2.26
C ARG A 50 5.98 1.70 -1.85
N SER A 51 6.90 1.92 -2.77
CA SER A 51 8.10 2.72 -2.54
C SER A 51 7.77 4.20 -2.30
N GLU A 52 8.77 4.95 -1.89
CA GLU A 52 8.69 6.41 -1.80
C GLU A 52 8.40 7.05 -3.16
N GLY A 53 7.89 8.28 -3.13
CA GLY A 53 7.60 9.06 -4.33
C GLY A 53 6.18 8.91 -4.88
N PHE A 54 5.37 7.99 -4.33
CA PHE A 54 3.99 7.78 -4.78
C PHE A 54 2.97 8.34 -3.77
N GLY A 55 1.92 9.00 -4.30
CA GLY A 55 0.77 9.40 -3.52
C GLY A 55 -0.17 8.23 -3.22
N PHE A 56 -1.10 8.42 -2.29
CA PHE A 56 -2.18 7.49 -1.98
C PHE A 56 -3.53 8.20 -2.09
N ASN A 57 -4.59 7.41 -2.19
CA ASN A 57 -5.96 7.91 -2.22
C ASN A 57 -6.92 6.88 -1.58
N ASP A 58 -8.20 7.20 -1.54
CA ASP A 58 -9.22 6.31 -0.96
C ASP A 58 -9.35 4.96 -1.69
N ALA A 59 -9.07 4.92 -2.99
CA ALA A 59 -9.11 3.67 -3.77
C ALA A 59 -7.89 2.77 -3.55
N ALA A 60 -6.78 3.35 -3.11
CA ALA A 60 -5.54 2.66 -2.76
C ALA A 60 -5.05 3.13 -1.38
N PRO A 61 -5.71 2.69 -0.30
CA PRO A 61 -5.29 2.99 1.05
C PRO A 61 -3.89 2.48 1.31
N THR A 62 -3.21 3.08 2.29
CA THR A 62 -1.83 2.72 2.62
C THR A 62 -1.64 2.72 4.12
N LEU A 63 -1.00 1.68 4.64
CA LEU A 63 -0.48 1.59 5.99
C LEU A 63 0.96 2.11 6.01
N PHE A 64 1.26 2.89 7.03
CA PHE A 64 2.59 3.46 7.27
C PHE A 64 3.11 2.96 8.61
N GLY A 65 4.38 2.62 8.68
CA GLY A 65 5.04 2.15 9.90
C GLY A 65 6.44 1.63 9.59
N GLU A 66 7.26 1.55 10.63
CA GLU A 66 8.65 1.07 10.49
C GLU A 66 8.70 -0.45 10.26
N GLU A 67 7.82 -1.20 10.92
CA GLU A 67 7.76 -2.68 10.84
C GLU A 67 6.82 -3.17 9.72
N TRP A 68 6.90 -2.57 8.55
CA TRP A 68 6.00 -2.91 7.44
C TRP A 68 6.26 -4.30 6.82
N LYS A 69 7.48 -4.85 6.94
CA LYS A 69 7.80 -6.18 6.36
C LYS A 69 7.03 -7.32 7.04
N PRO A 70 7.06 -7.46 8.37
CA PRO A 70 6.20 -8.41 9.04
C PRO A 70 4.72 -8.20 8.74
N LEU A 71 4.30 -6.94 8.68
CA LEU A 71 2.92 -6.59 8.40
C LEU A 71 2.46 -7.08 7.02
N ILE A 72 3.23 -6.81 5.97
CA ILE A 72 2.88 -7.25 4.60
C ILE A 72 2.87 -8.78 4.49
N ALA A 73 3.77 -9.47 5.18
CA ALA A 73 3.78 -10.93 5.24
C ALA A 73 2.50 -11.47 5.88
N SER A 74 2.12 -10.93 7.04
CA SER A 74 0.88 -11.28 7.74
C SER A 74 -0.34 -11.07 6.86
N LEU A 75 -0.51 -9.88 6.32
CA LEU A 75 -1.67 -9.48 5.52
C LEU A 75 -1.85 -10.32 4.24
N ASN A 76 -0.75 -10.83 3.67
CA ASN A 76 -0.80 -11.74 2.52
C ASN A 76 -0.90 -13.22 2.88
N SER A 77 -0.82 -13.57 4.17
CA SER A 77 -0.94 -14.96 4.62
C SER A 77 -2.34 -15.53 4.35
N LYS A 78 -2.43 -16.85 4.27
CA LYS A 78 -3.72 -17.56 4.12
C LYS A 78 -4.67 -17.27 5.28
N ILE A 79 -4.12 -17.20 6.49
CA ILE A 79 -4.89 -16.93 7.72
C ILE A 79 -5.57 -15.56 7.64
N PHE A 80 -4.83 -14.52 7.30
CA PHE A 80 -5.38 -13.17 7.19
C PHE A 80 -6.38 -13.04 6.04
N LYS A 81 -6.17 -13.74 4.94
CA LYS A 81 -7.15 -13.78 3.85
C LYS A 81 -8.48 -14.39 4.29
N GLU A 82 -8.45 -15.45 5.11
CA GLU A 82 -9.69 -16.04 5.66
C GLU A 82 -10.32 -15.13 6.71
N LEU A 83 -9.53 -14.47 7.57
CA LEU A 83 -10.07 -13.50 8.54
C LEU A 83 -10.75 -12.32 7.83
N LEU A 84 -10.17 -11.81 6.76
CA LEU A 84 -10.78 -10.75 5.94
C LEU A 84 -12.13 -11.20 5.34
N LYS A 85 -12.24 -12.43 4.88
CA LYS A 85 -13.50 -12.99 4.37
C LYS A 85 -14.56 -13.08 5.46
N ILE A 86 -14.18 -13.47 6.68
CA ILE A 86 -15.12 -13.60 7.82
C ILE A 86 -15.59 -12.22 8.28
N GLN A 87 -14.72 -11.22 8.31
CA GLN A 87 -15.06 -9.87 8.77
C GLN A 87 -15.74 -9.00 7.70
N GLY A 88 -15.49 -9.29 6.44
CA GLY A 88 -15.94 -8.48 5.31
C GLY A 88 -16.79 -9.30 4.34
N GLU A 89 -18.11 -9.22 4.45
CA GLU A 89 -19.04 -9.79 3.44
C GLU A 89 -19.05 -8.98 2.14
N THR A 90 -18.24 -7.91 2.03
CA THR A 90 -18.28 -6.99 0.90
C THR A 90 -17.01 -7.05 0.06
N LEU A 91 -17.12 -6.63 -1.21
CA LEU A 91 -16.01 -6.47 -2.15
C LEU A 91 -15.00 -5.38 -1.72
N ASN A 92 -15.25 -4.71 -0.60
CA ASN A 92 -14.48 -3.54 -0.16
C ASN A 92 -13.63 -3.89 1.07
N VAL A 93 -12.31 -3.86 0.91
CA VAL A 93 -11.37 -3.92 2.04
C VAL A 93 -11.07 -2.50 2.51
N THR A 94 -11.80 -2.07 3.53
CA THR A 94 -11.65 -0.73 4.11
C THR A 94 -10.46 -0.68 5.09
N THR A 95 -9.99 0.52 5.40
CA THR A 95 -8.96 0.73 6.43
C THR A 95 -9.39 0.19 7.78
N GLY A 96 -10.64 0.42 8.19
CA GLY A 96 -11.17 -0.07 9.46
C GLY A 96 -11.19 -1.59 9.57
N LEU A 97 -11.41 -2.33 8.46
CA LEU A 97 -11.28 -3.79 8.46
C LEU A 97 -9.83 -4.22 8.73
N VAL A 98 -8.87 -3.58 8.06
CA VAL A 98 -7.45 -3.92 8.21
C VAL A 98 -6.93 -3.54 9.60
N GLU A 99 -7.32 -2.40 10.14
CA GLU A 99 -6.95 -1.93 11.48
C GLU A 99 -7.45 -2.87 12.60
N ASN A 100 -8.58 -3.52 12.41
CA ASN A 100 -9.17 -4.46 13.38
C ASN A 100 -8.64 -5.89 13.25
N LEU A 101 -7.74 -6.18 12.30
CA LEU A 101 -7.14 -7.51 12.18
C LEU A 101 -6.18 -7.77 13.35
N PRO A 102 -6.22 -8.94 13.97
CA PRO A 102 -5.29 -9.28 15.02
C PRO A 102 -3.89 -9.44 14.45
N LEU A 103 -2.96 -8.58 14.86
CA LEU A 103 -1.55 -8.77 14.55
C LEU A 103 -1.00 -9.87 15.47
N LEU A 104 -0.45 -10.90 14.86
CA LEU A 104 0.23 -11.96 15.61
C LEU A 104 1.55 -11.40 16.14
N GLY A 105 1.71 -11.34 17.47
CA GLY A 105 2.89 -10.78 18.15
C GLY A 105 4.16 -11.64 18.10
N TYR A 106 4.35 -12.44 17.04
CA TYR A 106 5.47 -13.41 16.90
C TYR A 106 6.74 -12.81 16.27
N TRP A 107 6.86 -11.49 16.27
CA TRP A 107 7.88 -10.84 15.46
C TRP A 107 9.19 -10.54 16.19
N HIS A 108 9.41 -11.11 17.36
CA HIS A 108 10.60 -10.81 18.17
C HIS A 108 11.53 -12.01 18.29
N ASP A 109 12.09 -12.53 17.20
CA ASP A 109 13.09 -13.59 17.29
C ASP A 109 13.74 -13.89 15.94
N GLU A 110 14.50 -14.98 15.83
CA GLU A 110 15.11 -15.46 14.58
C GLU A 110 14.12 -15.59 13.41
N ASN A 111 12.86 -15.86 13.70
CA ASN A 111 11.80 -15.96 12.71
C ASN A 111 11.54 -14.61 12.00
N GLN A 112 11.70 -13.48 12.67
CA GLN A 112 11.52 -12.17 12.04
C GLN A 112 12.48 -11.99 10.87
N LYS A 113 13.76 -12.30 11.06
CA LYS A 113 14.79 -12.18 10.01
C LYS A 113 14.47 -13.06 8.79
N ILE A 114 13.96 -14.26 9.05
CA ILE A 114 13.55 -15.18 7.97
C ILE A 114 12.38 -14.59 7.19
N VAL A 115 11.37 -14.06 7.89
CA VAL A 115 10.19 -13.45 7.26
C VAL A 115 10.60 -12.22 6.47
N GLU A 116 11.42 -11.34 7.03
CA GLU A 116 11.90 -10.14 6.34
C GLU A 116 12.66 -10.49 5.06
N LYS A 117 13.51 -11.51 5.10
CA LYS A 117 14.23 -12.01 3.92
C LYS A 117 13.26 -12.52 2.85
N ILE A 118 12.26 -13.31 3.22
CA ILE A 118 11.24 -13.82 2.29
C ILE A 118 10.44 -12.66 1.68
N VAL A 119 10.12 -11.63 2.47
CA VAL A 119 9.43 -10.44 1.98
C VAL A 119 10.28 -9.70 0.95
N ASP A 120 11.57 -9.49 1.23
CA ASP A 120 12.48 -8.81 0.30
C ASP A 120 12.63 -9.60 -1.02
N GLU A 121 12.77 -10.92 -0.95
CA GLU A 121 12.82 -11.79 -2.12
C GLU A 121 11.53 -11.69 -2.96
N ASN A 122 10.36 -11.79 -2.32
CA ASN A 122 9.08 -11.67 -3.02
C ASN A 122 8.85 -10.28 -3.65
N ILE A 123 9.30 -9.20 -2.99
CA ILE A 123 9.24 -7.85 -3.56
C ILE A 123 10.14 -7.76 -4.78
N CYS A 124 11.37 -8.25 -4.68
CA CYS A 124 12.33 -8.28 -5.78
C CYS A 124 11.77 -9.04 -6.98
N ASP A 125 11.22 -10.23 -6.75
CA ASP A 125 10.63 -11.06 -7.80
C ASP A 125 9.44 -10.35 -8.47
N SER A 126 8.56 -9.73 -7.67
CA SER A 126 7.42 -8.98 -8.19
C SER A 126 7.84 -7.76 -9.01
N GLN A 127 8.90 -7.06 -8.59
CA GLN A 127 9.47 -5.94 -9.33
C GLN A 127 10.12 -6.40 -10.63
N ASN A 128 10.87 -7.49 -10.61
CA ASN A 128 11.51 -8.07 -11.80
C ASN A 128 10.46 -8.53 -12.81
N ASP A 129 9.40 -9.20 -12.34
CA ASP A 129 8.29 -9.59 -13.20
C ASP A 129 7.64 -8.35 -13.83
N TRP A 130 7.27 -7.34 -13.05
CA TRP A 130 6.70 -6.10 -13.57
C TRP A 130 7.62 -5.39 -14.56
N ASN A 131 8.93 -5.31 -14.27
CA ASN A 131 9.91 -4.65 -15.10
C ASN A 131 10.25 -5.46 -16.39
N SER A 132 9.74 -6.68 -16.51
CA SER A 132 9.81 -7.46 -17.72
C SER A 132 8.78 -7.04 -18.78
N PHE A 133 7.80 -6.22 -18.42
CA PHE A 133 6.76 -5.71 -19.32
C PHE A 133 7.10 -4.30 -19.82
N GLU A 134 6.83 -4.03 -21.08
CA GLU A 134 7.07 -2.75 -21.74
C GLU A 134 6.30 -1.57 -21.14
N THR A 135 5.28 -1.85 -20.33
CA THR A 135 4.51 -0.84 -19.59
C THR A 135 5.23 -0.31 -18.35
N SER A 136 6.29 -0.99 -17.90
CA SER A 136 7.11 -0.50 -16.79
C SER A 136 8.04 0.62 -17.23
N TRP A 137 8.22 1.62 -16.37
CA TRP A 137 9.21 2.70 -16.60
C TRP A 137 10.65 2.21 -16.50
N ASP A 138 10.87 1.08 -15.79
CA ASP A 138 12.18 0.45 -15.62
C ASP A 138 12.43 -0.70 -16.61
N PHE A 139 11.55 -0.87 -17.59
CA PHE A 139 11.72 -1.88 -18.63
C PHE A 139 13.02 -1.67 -19.41
N LYS A 140 13.82 -2.71 -19.50
CA LYS A 140 15.08 -2.70 -20.25
C LYS A 140 15.04 -3.60 -21.48
N ARG A 141 14.52 -4.81 -21.30
CA ARG A 141 14.33 -5.80 -22.37
C ARG A 141 13.39 -6.90 -21.91
N HIS A 142 12.77 -7.55 -22.87
CA HIS A 142 11.97 -8.74 -22.58
C HIS A 142 12.87 -9.91 -22.15
N PRO A 143 12.51 -10.70 -21.12
CA PRO A 143 13.37 -11.78 -20.60
C PRO A 143 13.61 -12.92 -21.59
N LEU A 144 12.79 -13.03 -22.64
CA LEU A 144 12.91 -14.06 -23.68
C LEU A 144 13.69 -13.60 -24.92
N VAL A 145 14.29 -12.39 -24.90
CA VAL A 145 15.06 -11.84 -26.03
C VAL A 145 16.47 -11.51 -25.63
#